data_2e7f417e6d4dff4f2c03a32bb30c12fa
#
_entry.id   2e7f417e6d4dff4f2c03a32bb30c12fa
#
_cell.length_a   1.000
_cell.length_b   1.000
_cell.length_c   1.000
_cell.angle_alpha   90.00
_cell.angle_beta   90.00
_cell.angle_gamma   90.00
#
_symmetry.space_group_name_H-M   'P 1'
#
loop_
_entity.id
_entity.type
_entity.pdbx_description
1 polymer ?
#
loop_
_entity_poly.entity_id
_entity_poly.type
_entity_poly.pdbx_seq_one_letter_code
_entity_poly.pdbx_strand_id
1 'polypeptide(L)'
;MHARAVAATTTALLGTATLLVPAPQARAGSAQPTIIAHRGASAYAPENTLEAVDKAAELGIDWVENDVQRTKDGELVVVHDDNLKRTTDAEEVFPDRAPWKVKDFTAAEIARLDAGSWFGPAYADARVPTLKQYMDRVELHHQKLLLEIKNPELYPGIEQETLKVLDNEGWLDGPHLESRLIVQSFSADSVRTVHELKSAVKTGLLGTPAVADLDGYAAFTDQINPSYGSISAGYVASVHAVAGAHGKPLEVFTWTVNDAGTAQLVAGYGVDGIITNTPDVVRDALPAG
;
A
#
# COMPACT_ATOMS: atom_id res chain seq x y z
N MET A 1 2.98 97.34 5.27
CA MET A 1 2.67 96.14 6.08
C MET A 1 2.70 94.97 5.13
N HIS A 2 3.76 94.14 5.23
CA HIS A 2 4.01 93.03 4.32
C HIS A 2 3.65 91.72 5.00
N ALA A 3 2.69 90.99 4.48
CA ALA A 3 2.32 89.63 4.94
C ALA A 3 3.14 88.64 4.14
N ARG A 4 3.92 87.84 4.79
CA ARG A 4 4.68 86.72 4.23
C ARG A 4 3.83 85.44 4.30
N ALA A 5 3.54 84.85 3.16
CA ALA A 5 2.93 83.52 3.07
C ALA A 5 4.02 82.41 3.25
N VAL A 6 3.77 81.46 4.17
CA VAL A 6 4.58 80.28 4.40
C VAL A 6 3.91 79.12 3.64
N ALA A 7 4.64 78.55 2.68
CA ALA A 7 4.22 77.34 1.96
C ALA A 7 4.67 76.10 2.76
N ALA A 8 3.72 75.26 3.16
CA ALA A 8 3.98 73.96 3.77
C ALA A 8 4.02 72.89 2.70
N THR A 9 5.20 72.26 2.54
CA THR A 9 5.41 71.10 1.65
C THR A 9 5.13 69.82 2.45
N THR A 10 4.06 69.12 2.09
CA THR A 10 3.71 67.81 2.60
C THR A 10 4.42 66.72 1.75
N THR A 11 5.39 66.04 2.34
CA THR A 11 6.09 64.89 1.73
C THR A 11 5.25 63.63 2.04
N ALA A 12 4.68 63.00 1.01
CA ALA A 12 3.99 61.72 1.13
C ALA A 12 5.02 60.59 1.06
N LEU A 13 5.21 59.82 2.17
CA LEU A 13 5.93 58.57 2.16
C LEU A 13 5.03 57.45 1.62
N LEU A 14 5.33 56.94 0.41
CA LEU A 14 4.80 55.69 -0.09
C LEU A 14 5.51 54.53 0.64
N GLY A 15 4.80 53.93 1.61
CA GLY A 15 5.21 52.64 2.22
C GLY A 15 4.90 51.48 1.27
N THR A 16 5.92 50.84 0.69
CA THR A 16 5.80 49.57 -0.01
C THR A 16 5.56 48.47 1.03
N ALA A 17 4.31 47.98 1.14
CA ALA A 17 4.00 46.75 1.91
C ALA A 17 4.49 45.56 1.13
N THR A 18 5.62 45.00 1.51
CA THR A 18 6.08 43.67 1.08
C THR A 18 5.18 42.63 1.75
N LEU A 19 4.31 41.99 0.95
CA LEU A 19 3.59 40.79 1.35
C LEU A 19 4.61 39.67 1.53
N LEU A 20 4.97 39.38 2.77
CA LEU A 20 5.67 38.16 3.14
C LEU A 20 4.70 36.99 2.89
N VAL A 21 4.88 36.30 1.77
CA VAL A 21 4.28 34.98 1.54
C VAL A 21 4.99 34.05 2.55
N PRO A 22 4.27 33.43 3.49
CA PRO A 22 4.90 32.47 4.39
C PRO A 22 5.44 31.33 3.53
N ALA A 23 6.75 31.04 3.66
CA ALA A 23 7.35 29.85 3.10
C ALA A 23 6.58 28.64 3.67
N PRO A 24 6.33 27.59 2.85
CA PRO A 24 5.74 26.37 3.37
C PRO A 24 6.64 25.88 4.52
N GLN A 25 6.07 25.86 5.72
CA GLN A 25 6.76 25.29 6.89
C GLN A 25 6.94 23.81 6.57
N ALA A 26 8.19 23.39 6.37
CA ALA A 26 8.55 21.99 6.42
C ALA A 26 7.98 21.43 7.73
N ARG A 27 7.14 20.41 7.63
CA ARG A 27 6.53 19.72 8.77
C ARG A 27 7.70 19.22 9.63
N ALA A 28 7.96 19.86 10.78
CA ALA A 28 8.99 19.44 11.70
C ALA A 28 8.61 18.05 12.22
N GLY A 29 9.45 17.03 11.92
CA GLY A 29 9.32 15.67 12.41
C GLY A 29 8.24 14.87 11.67
N SER A 30 8.45 14.53 10.40
CA SER A 30 7.74 13.38 9.82
C SER A 30 8.15 12.14 10.61
N ALA A 31 7.19 11.45 11.21
CA ALA A 31 7.44 10.09 11.70
C ALA A 31 8.12 9.30 10.58
N GLN A 32 9.01 8.35 10.93
CA GLN A 32 9.59 7.48 9.90
C GLN A 32 8.49 6.82 9.08
N PRO A 33 8.67 6.67 7.76
CA PRO A 33 7.70 5.93 6.97
C PRO A 33 7.59 4.49 7.46
N THR A 34 6.38 3.98 7.47
CA THR A 34 6.10 2.56 7.75
C THR A 34 6.77 1.69 6.68
N ILE A 35 7.53 0.68 7.10
CA ILE A 35 8.13 -0.28 6.17
C ILE A 35 7.21 -1.49 6.03
N ILE A 36 6.84 -1.80 4.77
CA ILE A 36 5.94 -2.89 4.43
C ILE A 36 6.69 -3.91 3.58
N ALA A 37 6.73 -5.16 4.02
CA ALA A 37 7.31 -6.27 3.27
C ALA A 37 6.36 -6.68 2.13
N HIS A 38 6.73 -6.35 0.88
CA HIS A 38 5.96 -6.59 -0.34
C HIS A 38 5.88 -8.09 -0.65
N ARG A 39 4.67 -8.66 -0.58
CA ARG A 39 4.41 -10.11 -0.70
C ARG A 39 5.18 -10.93 0.33
N GLY A 40 5.32 -10.38 1.55
CA GLY A 40 6.30 -10.80 2.54
C GLY A 40 7.71 -10.29 2.24
N ALA A 41 8.73 -10.86 2.84
CA ALA A 41 10.13 -10.49 2.54
C ALA A 41 10.60 -11.15 1.23
N SER A 42 10.03 -10.75 0.10
CA SER A 42 10.09 -11.47 -1.19
C SER A 42 11.46 -11.47 -1.87
N ALA A 43 12.42 -10.67 -1.41
CA ALA A 43 13.81 -10.80 -1.85
C ALA A 43 14.54 -11.98 -1.17
N TYR A 44 14.00 -12.53 -0.10
CA TYR A 44 14.65 -13.53 0.74
C TYR A 44 13.90 -14.88 0.83
N ALA A 45 12.62 -14.87 0.47
CA ALA A 45 11.75 -16.07 0.44
C ALA A 45 10.76 -15.93 -0.73
N PRO A 46 10.16 -17.04 -1.22
CA PRO A 46 9.23 -16.98 -2.35
C PRO A 46 8.02 -16.09 -2.03
N GLU A 47 7.72 -15.16 -2.93
CA GLU A 47 6.65 -14.18 -2.77
C GLU A 47 5.30 -14.81 -2.43
N ASN A 48 4.49 -14.14 -1.60
CA ASN A 48 3.13 -14.55 -1.26
C ASN A 48 3.01 -15.92 -0.59
N THR A 49 4.10 -16.45 -0.01
CA THR A 49 4.09 -17.70 0.77
C THR A 49 4.16 -17.43 2.28
N LEU A 50 3.89 -18.46 3.07
CA LEU A 50 4.01 -18.38 4.53
C LEU A 50 5.47 -18.17 4.95
N GLU A 51 6.41 -18.72 4.20
CA GLU A 51 7.86 -18.57 4.41
C GLU A 51 8.31 -17.11 4.25
N ALA A 52 7.66 -16.35 3.32
CA ALA A 52 7.96 -14.94 3.15
C ALA A 52 7.40 -14.08 4.29
N VAL A 53 6.29 -14.48 4.90
CA VAL A 53 5.75 -13.87 6.14
C VAL A 53 6.69 -14.13 7.31
N ASP A 54 7.11 -15.38 7.51
CA ASP A 54 8.07 -15.76 8.55
C ASP A 54 9.36 -14.97 8.42
N LYS A 55 9.85 -14.83 7.18
CA LYS A 55 11.07 -14.08 6.91
C LYS A 55 10.94 -12.59 7.23
N ALA A 56 9.80 -11.99 6.96
CA ALA A 56 9.52 -10.62 7.36
C ALA A 56 9.52 -10.47 8.89
N ALA A 57 8.93 -11.44 9.62
CA ALA A 57 8.93 -11.46 11.08
C ALA A 57 10.36 -11.62 11.64
N GLU A 58 11.18 -12.54 11.07
CA GLU A 58 12.60 -12.71 11.46
C GLU A 58 13.40 -11.41 11.29
N LEU A 59 13.09 -10.62 10.27
CA LEU A 59 13.71 -9.31 10.02
C LEU A 59 13.16 -8.19 10.92
N GLY A 60 12.17 -8.47 11.77
CA GLY A 60 11.55 -7.51 12.67
C GLY A 60 10.65 -6.51 11.95
N ILE A 61 9.99 -6.95 10.89
CA ILE A 61 9.06 -6.12 10.10
C ILE A 61 7.62 -6.37 10.54
N ASP A 62 6.94 -5.32 10.95
CA ASP A 62 5.58 -5.40 11.49
C ASP A 62 4.50 -5.50 10.39
N TRP A 63 4.75 -4.99 9.19
CA TRP A 63 3.78 -4.97 8.11
C TRP A 63 4.18 -5.90 6.99
N VAL A 64 3.24 -6.74 6.56
CA VAL A 64 3.35 -7.52 5.33
C VAL A 64 2.23 -7.13 4.37
N GLU A 65 2.55 -7.21 3.09
CA GLU A 65 1.58 -7.03 2.02
C GLU A 65 1.35 -8.36 1.32
N ASN A 66 0.14 -8.56 0.77
CA ASN A 66 -0.21 -9.73 -0.03
C ASN A 66 -1.19 -9.39 -1.16
N ASP A 67 -1.29 -10.31 -2.13
CA ASP A 67 -2.16 -10.21 -3.29
C ASP A 67 -3.23 -11.30 -3.26
N VAL A 68 -4.52 -10.92 -3.27
CA VAL A 68 -5.64 -11.86 -3.16
C VAL A 68 -6.36 -12.05 -4.50
N GLN A 69 -6.56 -13.31 -4.88
CA GLN A 69 -7.36 -13.72 -6.04
C GLN A 69 -8.29 -14.88 -5.64
N ARG A 70 -9.22 -15.25 -6.55
CA ARG A 70 -10.23 -16.28 -6.29
C ARG A 70 -10.07 -17.49 -7.20
N THR A 71 -10.14 -18.67 -6.61
CA THR A 71 -10.17 -19.95 -7.32
C THR A 71 -11.51 -20.20 -8.01
N LYS A 72 -11.56 -21.25 -8.83
CA LYS A 72 -12.77 -21.71 -9.51
C LYS A 72 -13.92 -22.08 -8.57
N ASP A 73 -13.61 -22.62 -7.41
CA ASP A 73 -14.57 -23.08 -6.39
C ASP A 73 -14.81 -22.05 -5.28
N GLY A 74 -14.30 -20.80 -5.45
CA GLY A 74 -14.63 -19.66 -4.60
C GLY A 74 -13.70 -19.45 -3.40
N GLU A 75 -12.61 -20.22 -3.27
CA GLU A 75 -11.62 -19.98 -2.22
C GLU A 75 -10.72 -18.79 -2.57
N LEU A 76 -10.42 -17.95 -1.59
CA LEU A 76 -9.45 -16.87 -1.76
C LEU A 76 -8.02 -17.37 -1.51
N VAL A 77 -7.15 -17.19 -2.49
CA VAL A 77 -5.74 -17.59 -2.45
C VAL A 77 -4.82 -16.39 -2.61
N VAL A 78 -3.60 -16.51 -2.11
CA VAL A 78 -2.62 -15.42 -2.13
C VAL A 78 -1.62 -15.67 -3.25
N VAL A 79 -1.80 -14.93 -4.36
CA VAL A 79 -0.94 -15.00 -5.55
C VAL A 79 -1.08 -13.72 -6.38
N HIS A 80 0.05 -13.20 -6.90
CA HIS A 80 0.07 -11.91 -7.60
C HIS A 80 -0.50 -11.99 -9.02
N ASP A 81 0.04 -12.90 -9.85
CA ASP A 81 -0.32 -12.98 -11.27
C ASP A 81 -1.70 -13.63 -11.45
N ASP A 82 -2.42 -13.28 -12.50
CA ASP A 82 -3.70 -13.92 -12.83
C ASP A 82 -3.57 -15.40 -13.27
N ASN A 83 -2.32 -15.88 -13.32
CA ASN A 83 -1.97 -17.25 -13.66
C ASN A 83 -0.86 -17.79 -12.75
N LEU A 84 -0.76 -19.11 -12.67
CA LEU A 84 0.08 -19.82 -11.72
C LEU A 84 1.51 -20.11 -12.23
N LYS A 85 1.80 -19.75 -13.48
CA LYS A 85 3.01 -20.21 -14.19
C LYS A 85 4.32 -19.73 -13.58
N ARG A 86 4.41 -18.43 -13.22
CA ARG A 86 5.69 -17.80 -12.85
C ARG A 86 6.22 -18.29 -11.50
N THR A 87 5.31 -18.52 -10.57
CA THR A 87 5.65 -18.79 -9.16
C THR A 87 5.26 -20.19 -8.70
N THR A 88 4.89 -21.10 -9.65
CA THR A 88 4.58 -22.50 -9.33
C THR A 88 5.03 -23.45 -10.43
N ASP A 89 4.99 -24.74 -10.15
CA ASP A 89 5.21 -25.85 -11.09
C ASP A 89 3.93 -26.24 -11.89
N ALA A 90 2.98 -25.32 -12.06
CA ALA A 90 1.69 -25.60 -12.70
C ALA A 90 1.83 -26.15 -14.13
N GLU A 91 2.87 -25.78 -14.89
CA GLU A 91 3.15 -26.32 -16.23
C GLU A 91 3.51 -27.81 -16.18
N GLU A 92 4.16 -28.28 -15.12
CA GLU A 92 4.56 -29.68 -14.94
C GLU A 92 3.41 -30.52 -14.39
N VAL A 93 2.70 -30.01 -13.38
CA VAL A 93 1.60 -30.72 -12.70
C VAL A 93 0.34 -30.78 -13.57
N PHE A 94 0.09 -29.76 -14.39
CA PHE A 94 -1.11 -29.62 -15.22
C PHE A 94 -0.76 -29.19 -16.66
N PRO A 95 -0.01 -29.99 -17.45
CA PRO A 95 0.54 -29.58 -18.73
C PRO A 95 -0.54 -29.18 -19.78
N ASP A 96 -1.73 -29.75 -19.70
CA ASP A 96 -2.83 -29.52 -20.64
C ASP A 96 -3.78 -28.39 -20.21
N ARG A 97 -3.46 -27.63 -19.15
CA ARG A 97 -4.32 -26.61 -18.55
C ARG A 97 -3.89 -25.17 -18.82
N ALA A 98 -2.99 -24.95 -19.84
CA ALA A 98 -2.60 -23.59 -20.24
C ALA A 98 -3.82 -22.70 -20.54
N PRO A 99 -3.78 -21.41 -20.17
CA PRO A 99 -2.68 -20.62 -19.64
C PRO A 99 -2.60 -20.59 -18.10
N TRP A 100 -3.06 -21.59 -17.41
CA TRP A 100 -3.00 -21.80 -15.94
C TRP A 100 -3.58 -20.64 -15.13
N LYS A 101 -4.72 -20.08 -15.54
CA LYS A 101 -5.35 -18.98 -14.83
C LYS A 101 -5.87 -19.43 -13.46
N VAL A 102 -5.63 -18.64 -12.43
CA VAL A 102 -6.05 -18.92 -11.03
C VAL A 102 -7.53 -19.30 -10.98
N LYS A 103 -8.39 -18.56 -11.65
CA LYS A 103 -9.85 -18.77 -11.68
C LYS A 103 -10.32 -20.07 -12.33
N ASP A 104 -9.43 -20.78 -13.02
CA ASP A 104 -9.77 -22.05 -13.71
C ASP A 104 -9.41 -23.27 -12.85
N PHE A 105 -8.74 -23.07 -11.70
CA PHE A 105 -8.32 -24.13 -10.78
C PHE A 105 -9.10 -24.06 -9.48
N THR A 106 -9.40 -25.23 -8.92
CA THR A 106 -9.94 -25.35 -7.55
C THR A 106 -8.83 -25.12 -6.51
N ALA A 107 -9.21 -24.76 -5.29
CA ALA A 107 -8.26 -24.63 -4.18
C ALA A 107 -7.47 -25.92 -3.94
N ALA A 108 -8.13 -27.10 -4.06
CA ALA A 108 -7.49 -28.40 -3.93
C ALA A 108 -6.45 -28.69 -5.04
N GLU A 109 -6.65 -28.21 -6.24
CA GLU A 109 -5.67 -28.31 -7.33
C GLU A 109 -4.47 -27.39 -7.07
N ILE A 110 -4.72 -26.13 -6.66
CA ILE A 110 -3.68 -25.14 -6.36
C ILE A 110 -2.82 -25.59 -5.16
N ALA A 111 -3.41 -26.18 -4.14
CA ALA A 111 -2.69 -26.68 -2.96
C ALA A 111 -1.66 -27.80 -3.26
N ARG A 112 -1.71 -28.42 -4.46
CA ARG A 112 -0.74 -29.44 -4.90
C ARG A 112 0.53 -28.84 -5.50
N LEU A 113 0.50 -27.55 -5.86
CA LEU A 113 1.59 -26.90 -6.59
C LEU A 113 2.74 -26.55 -5.64
N ASP A 114 3.94 -26.75 -6.12
CA ASP A 114 5.15 -26.22 -5.51
C ASP A 114 5.24 -24.71 -5.84
N ALA A 115 5.21 -23.88 -4.80
CA ALA A 115 5.30 -22.43 -4.93
C ALA A 115 6.65 -21.87 -4.48
N GLY A 116 7.65 -22.72 -4.22
CA GLY A 116 8.93 -22.29 -3.67
C GLY A 116 10.16 -22.70 -4.45
N SER A 117 10.18 -23.85 -5.13
CA SER A 117 11.37 -24.34 -5.86
C SER A 117 11.88 -23.40 -6.95
N TRP A 118 11.01 -22.58 -7.55
CA TRP A 118 11.42 -21.55 -8.51
C TRP A 118 12.32 -20.48 -7.87
N PHE A 119 12.15 -20.23 -6.57
CA PHE A 119 12.98 -19.30 -5.80
C PHE A 119 14.27 -19.96 -5.32
N GLY A 120 14.18 -21.20 -4.87
CA GLY A 120 15.33 -21.98 -4.45
C GLY A 120 14.96 -23.31 -3.81
N PRO A 121 15.86 -24.32 -3.86
CA PRO A 121 15.57 -25.68 -3.42
C PRO A 121 15.24 -25.80 -1.92
N ALA A 122 15.64 -24.83 -1.11
CA ALA A 122 15.29 -24.78 0.32
C ALA A 122 13.79 -24.53 0.56
N TYR A 123 13.05 -24.10 -0.46
CA TYR A 123 11.63 -23.76 -0.37
C TYR A 123 10.71 -24.73 -1.13
N ALA A 124 11.19 -25.93 -1.50
CA ALA A 124 10.42 -26.91 -2.26
C ALA A 124 9.10 -27.34 -1.58
N ASP A 125 8.98 -27.14 -0.27
CA ASP A 125 7.76 -27.45 0.49
C ASP A 125 6.77 -26.28 0.58
N ALA A 126 7.14 -25.09 0.08
CA ALA A 126 6.25 -23.93 0.07
C ALA A 126 5.07 -24.14 -0.88
N ARG A 127 3.92 -23.64 -0.48
CA ARG A 127 2.65 -23.78 -1.22
C ARG A 127 1.99 -22.41 -1.40
N VAL A 128 1.09 -22.30 -2.37
CA VAL A 128 0.20 -21.14 -2.47
C VAL A 128 -0.79 -21.20 -1.31
N PRO A 129 -0.77 -20.26 -0.38
CA PRO A 129 -1.66 -20.28 0.78
C PRO A 129 -3.06 -19.79 0.40
N THR A 130 -4.07 -20.25 1.12
CA THR A 130 -5.35 -19.54 1.18
C THR A 130 -5.18 -18.22 1.93
N LEU A 131 -6.11 -17.26 1.71
CA LEU A 131 -6.10 -16.01 2.47
C LEU A 131 -6.15 -16.28 3.98
N LYS A 132 -6.99 -17.24 4.42
CA LYS A 132 -7.05 -17.63 5.82
C LYS A 132 -5.71 -18.11 6.36
N GLN A 133 -5.02 -19.02 5.66
CA GLN A 133 -3.71 -19.52 6.09
C GLN A 133 -2.66 -18.41 6.20
N TYR A 134 -2.69 -17.46 5.25
CA TYR A 134 -1.81 -16.30 5.28
C TYR A 134 -2.10 -15.41 6.50
N MET A 135 -3.37 -15.09 6.75
CA MET A 135 -3.80 -14.30 7.91
C MET A 135 -3.46 -14.96 9.25
N ASP A 136 -3.65 -16.29 9.36
CA ASP A 136 -3.25 -17.06 10.55
C ASP A 136 -1.74 -16.92 10.82
N ARG A 137 -0.91 -16.90 9.76
CA ARG A 137 0.54 -16.72 9.90
C ARG A 137 0.93 -15.32 10.29
N VAL A 138 0.27 -14.31 9.72
CA VAL A 138 0.44 -12.89 10.08
C VAL A 138 0.05 -12.66 11.53
N GLU A 139 -1.05 -13.26 11.99
CA GLU A 139 -1.50 -13.17 13.39
C GLU A 139 -0.54 -13.87 14.34
N LEU A 140 -0.01 -15.03 13.98
CA LEU A 140 0.98 -15.78 14.78
C LEU A 140 2.22 -14.92 15.11
N HIS A 141 2.63 -14.06 14.18
CA HIS A 141 3.76 -13.14 14.36
C HIS A 141 3.35 -11.75 14.87
N HIS A 142 2.07 -11.53 15.19
CA HIS A 142 1.51 -10.23 15.59
C HIS A 142 1.77 -9.11 14.56
N GLN A 143 1.95 -9.48 13.30
CA GLN A 143 2.16 -8.55 12.20
C GLN A 143 0.84 -7.90 11.78
N LYS A 144 0.93 -6.93 10.87
CA LYS A 144 -0.16 -6.15 10.30
C LYS A 144 -0.24 -6.44 8.81
N LEU A 145 -1.42 -6.29 8.23
CA LEU A 145 -1.69 -6.69 6.85
C LEU A 145 -2.11 -5.51 5.97
N LEU A 146 -1.40 -5.33 4.87
CA LEU A 146 -1.81 -4.55 3.70
C LEU A 146 -2.28 -5.53 2.63
N LEU A 147 -3.60 -5.71 2.50
CA LEU A 147 -4.21 -6.68 1.58
C LEU A 147 -4.54 -6.03 0.25
N GLU A 148 -4.01 -6.54 -0.86
CA GLU A 148 -4.40 -6.12 -2.20
C GLU A 148 -5.45 -7.05 -2.81
N ILE A 149 -6.59 -6.50 -3.24
CA ILE A 149 -7.56 -7.21 -4.09
C ILE A 149 -7.10 -7.06 -5.54
N LYS A 150 -6.61 -8.20 -6.12
CA LYS A 150 -6.08 -8.26 -7.48
C LYS A 150 -7.18 -8.49 -8.52
N ASN A 151 -7.07 -7.79 -9.65
CA ASN A 151 -7.90 -8.01 -10.84
C ASN A 151 -9.39 -8.24 -10.52
N PRO A 152 -10.05 -7.37 -9.71
CA PRO A 152 -11.44 -7.60 -9.25
C PRO A 152 -12.42 -7.77 -10.42
N GLU A 153 -12.11 -7.24 -11.59
CA GLU A 153 -12.88 -7.41 -12.82
C GLU A 153 -13.00 -8.87 -13.28
N LEU A 154 -12.07 -9.73 -12.88
CA LEU A 154 -12.10 -11.18 -13.14
C LEU A 154 -12.97 -11.94 -12.14
N TYR A 155 -13.30 -11.31 -11.01
CA TYR A 155 -13.88 -11.95 -9.83
C TYR A 155 -15.05 -11.13 -9.25
N PRO A 156 -16.18 -10.99 -9.96
CA PRO A 156 -17.33 -10.22 -9.43
C PRO A 156 -17.69 -10.67 -8.01
N GLY A 157 -17.74 -9.71 -7.08
CA GLY A 157 -18.08 -9.94 -5.67
C GLY A 157 -16.90 -10.33 -4.76
N ILE A 158 -15.66 -10.27 -5.25
CA ILE A 158 -14.47 -10.59 -4.46
C ILE A 158 -14.32 -9.70 -3.22
N GLU A 159 -14.81 -8.47 -3.26
CA GLU A 159 -14.78 -7.53 -2.14
C GLU A 159 -15.62 -8.05 -0.97
N GLN A 160 -16.85 -8.51 -1.24
CA GLN A 160 -17.71 -9.10 -0.22
C GLN A 160 -17.11 -10.39 0.35
N GLU A 161 -16.53 -11.22 -0.52
CA GLU A 161 -15.91 -12.48 -0.10
C GLU A 161 -14.66 -12.21 0.76
N THR A 162 -13.83 -11.23 0.38
CA THR A 162 -12.66 -10.81 1.16
C THR A 162 -13.08 -10.29 2.53
N LEU A 163 -14.05 -9.37 2.58
CA LEU A 163 -14.56 -8.84 3.85
C LEU A 163 -15.18 -9.94 4.73
N LYS A 164 -15.85 -10.94 4.13
CA LYS A 164 -16.40 -12.09 4.86
C LYS A 164 -15.29 -12.94 5.48
N VAL A 165 -14.18 -13.20 4.76
CA VAL A 165 -13.04 -13.94 5.33
C VAL A 165 -12.42 -13.13 6.47
N LEU A 166 -12.19 -11.82 6.27
CA LEU A 166 -11.66 -10.92 7.31
C LEU A 166 -12.54 -10.93 8.57
N ASP A 167 -13.87 -10.89 8.41
CA ASP A 167 -14.82 -10.93 9.54
C ASP A 167 -14.78 -12.27 10.29
N ASN A 168 -14.82 -13.37 9.54
CA ASN A 168 -14.79 -14.72 10.11
C ASN A 168 -13.51 -15.00 10.94
N GLU A 169 -12.38 -14.43 10.51
CA GLU A 169 -11.09 -14.60 11.17
C GLU A 169 -10.79 -13.48 12.22
N GLY A 170 -11.79 -12.62 12.53
CA GLY A 170 -11.69 -11.60 13.57
C GLY A 170 -10.92 -10.33 13.17
N TRP A 171 -10.56 -10.17 11.90
CA TRP A 171 -9.78 -9.02 11.42
C TRP A 171 -10.61 -7.73 11.22
N LEU A 172 -11.93 -7.77 11.42
CA LEU A 172 -12.79 -6.59 11.41
C LEU A 172 -13.19 -6.12 12.82
N ASP A 173 -12.47 -6.53 13.85
CA ASP A 173 -12.60 -5.99 15.21
C ASP A 173 -11.93 -4.61 15.35
N GLY A 174 -12.17 -3.92 16.50
CA GLY A 174 -11.65 -2.59 16.75
C GLY A 174 -10.13 -2.47 16.59
N PRO A 175 -9.31 -3.32 17.25
CA PRO A 175 -7.85 -3.25 17.17
C PRO A 175 -7.27 -3.41 15.76
N HIS A 176 -7.83 -4.34 14.96
CA HIS A 176 -7.39 -4.55 13.59
C HIS A 176 -7.75 -3.37 12.70
N LEU A 177 -9.00 -2.91 12.76
CA LEU A 177 -9.48 -1.75 11.99
C LEU A 177 -8.73 -0.47 12.34
N GLU A 178 -8.34 -0.29 13.60
CA GLU A 178 -7.64 0.91 14.03
C GLU A 178 -6.21 0.99 13.52
N SER A 179 -5.47 -0.14 13.47
CA SER A 179 -4.01 -0.09 13.28
C SER A 179 -3.35 -1.28 12.60
N ARG A 180 -4.10 -2.32 12.21
CA ARG A 180 -3.49 -3.59 11.73
C ARG A 180 -3.95 -4.04 10.34
N LEU A 181 -4.99 -3.41 9.77
CA LEU A 181 -5.53 -3.79 8.47
C LEU A 181 -5.67 -2.58 7.55
N ILE A 182 -5.19 -2.73 6.32
CA ILE A 182 -5.46 -1.83 5.20
C ILE A 182 -5.83 -2.70 4.00
N VAL A 183 -6.86 -2.31 3.25
CA VAL A 183 -7.23 -2.98 2.00
C VAL A 183 -6.96 -2.03 0.83
N GLN A 184 -6.24 -2.50 -0.19
CA GLN A 184 -5.90 -1.70 -1.37
C GLN A 184 -6.27 -2.39 -2.68
N SER A 185 -6.38 -1.64 -3.75
CA SER A 185 -6.54 -2.16 -5.12
C SER A 185 -6.13 -1.11 -6.15
N PHE A 186 -5.77 -1.56 -7.36
CA PHE A 186 -5.66 -0.69 -8.54
C PHE A 186 -7.02 -0.25 -9.08
N SER A 187 -8.09 -0.97 -8.73
CA SER A 187 -9.45 -0.62 -9.13
C SER A 187 -10.09 0.34 -8.12
N ALA A 188 -10.32 1.58 -8.55
CA ALA A 188 -11.03 2.56 -7.73
C ALA A 188 -12.45 2.10 -7.36
N ASP A 189 -13.11 1.35 -8.25
CA ASP A 189 -14.45 0.79 -7.98
C ASP A 189 -14.40 -0.28 -6.89
N SER A 190 -13.35 -1.13 -6.88
CA SER A 190 -13.15 -2.12 -5.81
C SER A 190 -12.88 -1.44 -4.47
N VAL A 191 -12.00 -0.42 -4.43
CA VAL A 191 -11.73 0.36 -3.20
C VAL A 191 -13.02 1.01 -2.68
N ARG A 192 -13.82 1.62 -3.57
CA ARG A 192 -15.11 2.21 -3.23
C ARG A 192 -16.08 1.15 -2.68
N THR A 193 -16.16 -0.02 -3.32
CA THR A 193 -17.02 -1.13 -2.89
C THR A 193 -16.65 -1.60 -1.49
N VAL A 194 -15.34 -1.76 -1.18
CA VAL A 194 -14.89 -2.10 0.18
C VAL A 194 -15.34 -1.05 1.19
N HIS A 195 -15.13 0.24 0.88
CA HIS A 195 -15.55 1.34 1.75
C HIS A 195 -17.06 1.38 1.97
N GLU A 196 -17.87 1.19 0.92
CA GLU A 196 -19.33 1.15 1.01
C GLU A 196 -19.85 -0.02 1.85
N LEU A 197 -19.20 -1.20 1.73
CA LEU A 197 -19.59 -2.40 2.48
C LEU A 197 -19.13 -2.36 3.95
N LYS A 198 -17.98 -1.78 4.23
CA LYS A 198 -17.39 -1.69 5.57
C LYS A 198 -16.56 -0.40 5.70
N SER A 199 -17.23 0.70 5.92
CA SER A 199 -16.60 2.02 5.96
C SER A 199 -15.54 2.22 7.05
N ALA A 200 -15.48 1.33 8.04
CA ALA A 200 -14.44 1.36 9.07
C ALA A 200 -13.09 0.78 8.62
N VAL A 201 -13.04 0.08 7.48
CA VAL A 201 -11.77 -0.43 6.91
C VAL A 201 -11.01 0.72 6.28
N LYS A 202 -9.75 0.89 6.69
CA LYS A 202 -8.82 1.80 6.03
C LYS A 202 -8.51 1.30 4.63
N THR A 203 -8.64 2.16 3.63
CA THR A 203 -8.48 1.77 2.23
C THR A 203 -7.39 2.56 1.53
N GLY A 204 -6.77 1.95 0.50
CA GLY A 204 -5.74 2.54 -0.33
C GLY A 204 -6.02 2.37 -1.83
N LEU A 205 -5.85 3.43 -2.60
CA LEU A 205 -5.91 3.38 -4.07
C LEU A 205 -4.49 3.29 -4.64
N LEU A 206 -4.19 2.17 -5.30
CA LEU A 206 -2.94 1.99 -6.04
C LEU A 206 -2.98 2.80 -7.33
N GLY A 207 -1.95 3.62 -7.55
CA GLY A 207 -1.80 4.47 -8.73
C GLY A 207 -1.46 5.91 -8.40
N THR A 208 -1.34 6.74 -9.44
CA THR A 208 -0.94 8.14 -9.33
C THR A 208 -2.02 9.02 -9.98
N PRO A 209 -3.18 9.22 -9.31
CA PRO A 209 -4.22 10.09 -9.84
C PRO A 209 -3.72 11.53 -9.99
N ALA A 210 -4.31 12.29 -10.92
CA ALA A 210 -4.00 13.70 -11.03
C ALA A 210 -4.42 14.45 -9.75
N VAL A 211 -3.66 15.47 -9.36
CA VAL A 211 -3.96 16.25 -8.14
C VAL A 211 -5.39 16.83 -8.16
N ALA A 212 -5.87 17.22 -9.34
CA ALA A 212 -7.23 17.75 -9.51
C ALA A 212 -8.35 16.72 -9.21
N ASP A 213 -8.04 15.43 -9.23
CA ASP A 213 -9.02 14.35 -9.05
C ASP A 213 -8.99 13.78 -7.61
N LEU A 214 -8.05 14.20 -6.77
CA LEU A 214 -7.83 13.64 -5.43
C LEU A 214 -9.08 13.72 -4.54
N ASP A 215 -9.82 14.82 -4.57
CA ASP A 215 -11.06 15.00 -3.79
C ASP A 215 -12.11 13.93 -4.11
N GLY A 216 -12.16 13.48 -5.37
CA GLY A 216 -13.08 12.43 -5.82
C GLY A 216 -12.73 11.04 -5.24
N TYR A 217 -11.44 10.76 -5.08
CA TYR A 217 -10.95 9.50 -4.47
C TYR A 217 -11.00 9.55 -2.94
N ALA A 218 -10.70 10.71 -2.35
CA ALA A 218 -10.70 10.92 -0.91
C ALA A 218 -12.05 10.63 -0.23
N ALA A 219 -13.15 10.65 -0.99
CA ALA A 219 -14.47 10.28 -0.48
C ALA A 219 -14.57 8.81 -0.03
N PHE A 220 -13.69 7.93 -0.48
CA PHE A 220 -13.73 6.49 -0.19
C PHE A 220 -12.34 5.85 0.01
N THR A 221 -11.27 6.62 0.06
CA THR A 221 -9.92 6.11 0.36
C THR A 221 -9.19 6.97 1.38
N ASP A 222 -8.26 6.36 2.09
CA ASP A 222 -7.40 7.01 3.08
C ASP A 222 -5.95 7.14 2.59
N GLN A 223 -5.61 6.41 1.53
CA GLN A 223 -4.26 6.38 0.98
C GLN A 223 -4.27 6.46 -0.54
N ILE A 224 -3.28 7.14 -1.07
CA ILE A 224 -2.88 7.06 -2.48
C ILE A 224 -1.54 6.35 -2.52
N ASN A 225 -1.48 5.20 -3.20
CA ASN A 225 -0.33 4.30 -3.21
C ASN A 225 0.33 4.26 -4.61
N PRO A 226 1.17 5.26 -4.95
CA PRO A 226 1.80 5.40 -6.26
C PRO A 226 3.09 4.58 -6.37
N SER A 227 3.50 4.27 -7.61
CA SER A 227 4.88 3.86 -7.89
C SER A 227 5.85 5.00 -7.55
N TYR A 228 6.99 4.68 -6.93
CA TYR A 228 7.99 5.66 -6.52
C TYR A 228 8.52 6.52 -7.68
N GLY A 229 8.57 5.96 -8.88
CA GLY A 229 9.02 6.68 -10.08
C GLY A 229 8.03 7.72 -10.62
N SER A 230 6.80 7.77 -10.09
CA SER A 230 5.73 8.68 -10.54
C SER A 230 5.44 9.82 -9.58
N ILE A 231 6.22 9.99 -8.49
CA ILE A 231 5.98 10.97 -7.44
C ILE A 231 7.12 11.97 -7.27
N SER A 232 6.80 13.05 -6.59
CA SER A 232 7.74 14.09 -6.13
C SER A 232 7.29 14.61 -4.77
N ALA A 233 8.15 15.35 -4.08
CA ALA A 233 7.78 16.01 -2.82
C ALA A 233 6.53 16.92 -2.98
N GLY A 234 6.39 17.60 -4.14
CA GLY A 234 5.22 18.43 -4.44
C GLY A 234 3.94 17.61 -4.60
N TYR A 235 4.01 16.43 -5.22
CA TYR A 235 2.86 15.52 -5.33
C TYR A 235 2.44 14.99 -3.94
N VAL A 236 3.38 14.50 -3.14
CA VAL A 236 3.12 14.03 -1.78
C VAL A 236 2.46 15.11 -0.93
N ALA A 237 3.00 16.35 -0.98
CA ALA A 237 2.40 17.48 -0.27
C ALA A 237 0.97 17.79 -0.74
N SER A 238 0.67 17.62 -2.04
CA SER A 238 -0.68 17.81 -2.58
C SER A 238 -1.65 16.74 -2.09
N VAL A 239 -1.20 15.48 -1.99
CA VAL A 239 -2.01 14.37 -1.43
C VAL A 239 -2.30 14.64 0.04
N HIS A 240 -1.30 15.00 0.85
CA HIS A 240 -1.47 15.31 2.28
C HIS A 240 -2.39 16.51 2.56
N ALA A 241 -2.58 17.41 1.57
CA ALA A 241 -3.49 18.56 1.72
C ALA A 241 -4.98 18.17 1.66
N VAL A 242 -5.30 16.95 1.24
CA VAL A 242 -6.67 16.44 1.09
C VAL A 242 -7.02 15.54 2.27
N ALA A 243 -8.24 15.68 2.81
CA ALA A 243 -8.74 14.80 3.85
C ALA A 243 -9.37 13.55 3.23
N GLY A 244 -8.90 12.36 3.66
CA GLY A 244 -9.41 11.07 3.22
C GLY A 244 -10.74 10.68 3.88
N ALA A 245 -11.21 9.48 3.59
CA ALA A 245 -12.51 8.95 3.97
C ALA A 245 -12.78 8.97 5.49
N HIS A 246 -11.75 8.83 6.32
CA HIS A 246 -11.84 8.93 7.79
C HIS A 246 -11.51 10.31 8.35
N GLY A 247 -11.49 11.36 7.50
CA GLY A 247 -11.30 12.76 7.91
C GLY A 247 -9.86 13.12 8.34
N LYS A 248 -8.89 12.22 8.15
CA LYS A 248 -7.46 12.47 8.33
C LYS A 248 -6.83 12.84 6.98
N PRO A 249 -5.69 13.56 6.93
CA PRO A 249 -4.96 13.73 5.69
C PRO A 249 -4.74 12.39 4.97
N LEU A 250 -4.90 12.37 3.63
CA LEU A 250 -4.53 11.22 2.83
C LEU A 250 -3.06 10.88 3.07
N GLU A 251 -2.75 9.59 3.19
CA GLU A 251 -1.37 9.09 3.29
C GLU A 251 -0.84 8.68 1.91
N VAL A 252 0.48 8.64 1.78
CA VAL A 252 1.17 8.15 0.58
C VAL A 252 2.03 6.95 0.93
N PHE A 253 1.64 5.75 0.43
CA PHE A 253 2.46 4.54 0.51
C PHE A 253 3.02 4.24 -0.89
N THR A 254 4.34 4.20 -1.03
CA THR A 254 4.97 4.07 -2.36
C THR A 254 5.65 2.71 -2.54
N TRP A 255 5.63 2.19 -3.78
CA TRP A 255 6.12 0.86 -4.20
C TRP A 255 6.87 0.91 -5.52
N THR A 256 7.70 -0.08 -5.90
CA THR A 256 8.39 -1.01 -5.01
C THR A 256 9.81 -0.50 -4.86
N VAL A 257 10.20 -0.11 -3.67
CA VAL A 257 11.50 0.53 -3.38
C VAL A 257 12.43 -0.50 -2.77
N ASN A 258 13.53 -0.86 -3.46
CA ASN A 258 14.37 -1.99 -3.07
C ASN A 258 15.83 -1.62 -2.75
N ASP A 259 16.16 -0.34 -2.73
CA ASP A 259 17.52 0.12 -2.44
C ASP A 259 17.54 1.32 -1.49
N ALA A 260 18.66 1.47 -0.78
CA ALA A 260 18.87 2.50 0.23
C ALA A 260 18.73 3.94 -0.32
N GLY A 261 19.26 4.19 -1.53
CA GLY A 261 19.25 5.53 -2.13
C GLY A 261 17.84 5.98 -2.49
N THR A 262 17.06 5.09 -3.11
CA THR A 262 15.64 5.35 -3.43
C THR A 262 14.81 5.48 -2.15
N ALA A 263 15.07 4.65 -1.12
CA ALA A 263 14.38 4.76 0.17
C ALA A 263 14.59 6.14 0.82
N GLN A 264 15.83 6.61 0.88
CA GLN A 264 16.14 7.95 1.40
C GLN A 264 15.50 9.06 0.57
N LEU A 265 15.47 8.92 -0.75
CA LEU A 265 14.85 9.88 -1.66
C LEU A 265 13.37 10.04 -1.39
N VAL A 266 12.62 8.93 -1.36
CA VAL A 266 11.15 8.98 -1.17
C VAL A 266 10.77 9.35 0.27
N ALA A 267 11.56 8.94 1.27
CA ALA A 267 11.41 9.42 2.64
C ALA A 267 11.60 10.95 2.72
N GLY A 268 12.56 11.49 1.95
CA GLY A 268 12.76 12.93 1.79
C GLY A 268 11.59 13.66 1.11
N TYR A 269 10.74 12.96 0.36
CA TYR A 269 9.49 13.50 -0.18
C TYR A 269 8.37 13.55 0.88
N GLY A 270 8.54 12.85 2.00
CA GLY A 270 7.58 12.81 3.10
C GLY A 270 6.51 11.73 2.95
N VAL A 271 6.80 10.62 2.25
CA VAL A 271 5.86 9.47 2.17
C VAL A 271 5.63 8.85 3.56
N ASP A 272 4.43 8.31 3.78
CA ASP A 272 4.02 7.71 5.06
C ASP A 272 4.34 6.22 5.13
N GLY A 273 4.52 5.57 3.98
CA GLY A 273 4.90 4.16 3.91
C GLY A 273 5.73 3.82 2.67
N ILE A 274 6.58 2.79 2.82
CA ILE A 274 7.43 2.25 1.77
C ILE A 274 7.21 0.75 1.66
N ILE A 275 6.70 0.30 0.51
CA ILE A 275 6.47 -1.10 0.17
C ILE A 275 7.69 -1.61 -0.58
N THR A 276 8.32 -2.70 -0.07
CA THR A 276 9.64 -3.14 -0.52
C THR A 276 9.83 -4.66 -0.46
N ASN A 277 10.61 -5.22 -1.39
CA ASN A 277 11.04 -6.62 -1.35
C ASN A 277 12.21 -6.85 -0.36
N THR A 278 12.96 -5.77 -0.02
CA THR A 278 14.16 -5.80 0.84
C THR A 278 13.94 -4.95 2.09
N PRO A 279 13.02 -5.35 2.99
CA PRO A 279 12.53 -4.47 4.04
C PRO A 279 13.58 -4.08 5.09
N ASP A 280 14.57 -4.92 5.36
CA ASP A 280 15.72 -4.63 6.21
C ASP A 280 16.63 -3.56 5.60
N VAL A 281 16.94 -3.67 4.30
CA VAL A 281 17.75 -2.68 3.57
C VAL A 281 17.11 -1.31 3.60
N VAL A 282 15.79 -1.24 3.38
CA VAL A 282 15.04 0.02 3.40
C VAL A 282 14.95 0.58 4.81
N ARG A 283 14.64 -0.23 5.81
CA ARG A 283 14.59 0.17 7.23
C ARG A 283 15.93 0.74 7.68
N ASP A 284 17.04 0.04 7.41
CA ASP A 284 18.37 0.38 7.90
C ASP A 284 18.98 1.60 7.15
N ALA A 285 18.42 1.96 5.99
CA ALA A 285 18.80 3.15 5.22
C ALA A 285 18.19 4.44 5.77
N LEU A 286 17.16 4.35 6.61
CA LEU A 286 16.46 5.50 7.17
C LEU A 286 17.04 5.86 8.55
N PRO A 287 17.10 7.15 8.92
CA PRO A 287 17.57 7.54 10.25
C PRO A 287 16.68 6.92 11.34
N ALA A 288 17.29 6.48 12.45
CA ALA A 288 16.52 6.03 13.61
C ALA A 288 15.60 7.16 14.10
N GLY A 289 14.31 6.88 14.30
CA GLY A 289 13.31 7.85 14.76
C GLY A 289 13.51 8.28 16.21
#